data_eedfa50c2e6f218604caea1c2fa349c5
#
_entry.id   eedfa50c2e6f218604caea1c2fa349c5
#
_cell.length_a   1.000
_cell.length_b   1.000
_cell.length_c   1.000
_cell.angle_alpha   90.00
_cell.angle_beta   90.00
_cell.angle_gamma   90.00
#
_symmetry.space_group_name_H-M   'P 1'
#
loop_
_entity.id
_entity.type
_entity.pdbx_description
1 polymer ?
#
loop_
_entity_poly.entity_id
_entity_poly.type
_entity_poly.pdbx_seq_one_letter_code
_entity_poly.pdbx_strand_id
1 'polypeptide(L)'
;MQVRTATRTVSAEGAVFGAGTVRLTKIDGFRMEAVPEGHILMLHNRDVPGVVGRVGTLLGERGINIAGIELGRERVGGKALSLIHIDEPVSAAVLDELRTLPQVVSAQLLSL
;
A
#
# COMPACT_ATOMS: atom_id res chain seq x y z
N MET A 1 -8.16 -14.11 -3.98
CA MET A 1 -9.14 -13.01 -3.81
C MET A 1 -8.77 -11.83 -4.69
N GLN A 2 -9.75 -11.18 -5.25
CA GLN A 2 -9.55 -9.97 -6.03
C GLN A 2 -10.33 -8.82 -5.39
N VAL A 3 -9.69 -7.68 -5.29
CA VAL A 3 -10.31 -6.45 -4.80
C VAL A 3 -10.33 -5.44 -5.94
N ARG A 4 -11.52 -4.96 -6.29
CA ARG A 4 -11.67 -3.97 -7.36
C ARG A 4 -11.65 -2.56 -6.78
N THR A 5 -10.75 -1.74 -7.29
CA THR A 5 -10.71 -0.30 -7.01
C THR A 5 -11.43 0.45 -8.13
N ALA A 6 -11.52 1.78 -8.03
CA ALA A 6 -12.12 2.60 -9.08
C ALA A 6 -11.37 2.51 -10.43
N THR A 7 -10.09 2.16 -10.44
CA THR A 7 -9.23 2.20 -11.61
C THR A 7 -8.62 0.87 -12.02
N ARG A 8 -8.64 -0.14 -11.15
CA ARG A 8 -8.06 -1.46 -11.47
C ARG A 8 -8.51 -2.53 -10.49
N THR A 9 -8.24 -3.78 -10.86
CA THR A 9 -8.42 -4.94 -9.99
C THR A 9 -7.09 -5.27 -9.32
N VAL A 10 -7.13 -5.48 -8.02
CA VAL A 10 -5.97 -5.88 -7.22
C VAL A 10 -6.10 -7.35 -6.89
N SER A 11 -5.06 -8.13 -7.19
CA SER A 11 -4.99 -9.55 -6.87
C SER A 11 -4.43 -9.76 -5.48
N ALA A 12 -5.07 -10.62 -4.67
CA ALA A 12 -4.59 -10.94 -3.34
C ALA A 12 -4.88 -12.40 -2.98
N GLU A 13 -3.95 -13.00 -2.25
CA GLU A 13 -4.09 -14.33 -1.64
C GLU A 13 -3.96 -14.20 -0.13
N GLY A 14 -4.70 -15.01 0.60
CA GLY A 14 -4.73 -14.94 2.04
C GLY A 14 -4.62 -16.30 2.71
N ALA A 15 -4.33 -16.27 4.00
CA ALA A 15 -4.31 -17.43 4.87
C ALA A 15 -4.94 -17.08 6.21
N VAL A 16 -5.47 -18.10 6.91
CA VAL A 16 -6.02 -17.93 8.26
C VAL A 16 -4.96 -18.32 9.26
N PHE A 17 -4.72 -17.44 10.24
CA PHE A 17 -3.77 -17.66 11.31
C PHE A 17 -4.47 -17.65 12.67
N GLY A 18 -4.06 -18.56 13.58
CA GLY A 18 -4.58 -18.62 14.94
C GLY A 18 -6.10 -18.73 15.01
N ALA A 19 -6.72 -17.92 15.85
CA ALA A 19 -8.15 -17.94 16.12
C ALA A 19 -9.01 -17.23 15.07
N GLY A 20 -8.76 -17.52 13.78
CA GLY A 20 -9.57 -16.96 12.70
C GLY A 20 -9.08 -15.61 12.14
N THR A 21 -7.90 -15.18 12.53
CA THR A 21 -7.29 -13.97 11.95
C THR A 21 -6.90 -14.25 10.50
N VAL A 22 -7.43 -13.46 9.58
CA VAL A 22 -7.08 -13.53 8.16
C VAL A 22 -5.94 -12.57 7.87
N ARG A 23 -4.91 -13.06 7.20
CA ARG A 23 -3.81 -12.24 6.70
C ARG A 23 -3.60 -12.47 5.22
N LEU A 24 -3.35 -11.41 4.49
CA LEU A 24 -2.95 -11.52 3.10
C LEU A 24 -1.48 -11.89 3.05
N THR A 25 -1.14 -12.90 2.24
CA THR A 25 0.23 -13.41 2.13
C THR A 25 0.86 -13.13 0.77
N LYS A 26 0.04 -12.72 -0.20
CA LYS A 26 0.49 -12.35 -1.53
C LYS A 26 -0.47 -11.34 -2.12
N ILE A 27 0.06 -10.22 -2.59
CA ILE A 27 -0.73 -9.12 -3.15
C ILE A 27 -0.08 -8.69 -4.45
N ASP A 28 -0.83 -8.69 -5.55
CA ASP A 28 -0.35 -8.35 -6.90
C ASP A 28 0.96 -9.06 -7.26
N GLY A 29 1.12 -10.32 -6.83
CA GLY A 29 2.32 -11.12 -7.09
C GLY A 29 3.46 -10.92 -6.10
N PHE A 30 3.36 -9.97 -5.17
CA PHE A 30 4.39 -9.73 -4.16
C PHE A 30 4.08 -10.51 -2.88
N ARG A 31 5.08 -11.21 -2.35
CA ARG A 31 4.98 -11.89 -1.06
C ARG A 31 5.08 -10.87 0.05
N MET A 32 4.04 -10.78 0.88
CA MET A 32 3.99 -9.90 2.03
C MET A 32 2.84 -10.29 2.93
N GLU A 33 2.93 -9.98 4.21
CA GLU A 33 1.85 -10.20 5.15
C GLU A 33 1.11 -8.89 5.41
N ALA A 34 -0.20 -8.92 5.34
CA ALA A 34 -1.03 -7.77 5.68
C ALA A 34 -2.37 -8.22 6.23
N VAL A 35 -2.91 -7.46 7.17
CA VAL A 35 -4.26 -7.64 7.68
C VAL A 35 -5.20 -6.81 6.81
N PRO A 36 -6.17 -7.44 6.10
CA PRO A 36 -7.04 -6.73 5.17
C PRO A 36 -8.18 -6.02 5.89
N GLU A 37 -7.88 -4.94 6.58
CA GLU A 37 -8.89 -4.14 7.29
C GLU A 37 -8.55 -2.66 7.25
N GLY A 38 -9.57 -1.82 7.36
CA GLY A 38 -9.42 -0.38 7.41
C GLY A 38 -9.04 0.24 6.08
N HIS A 39 -8.31 1.35 6.15
CA HIS A 39 -7.87 2.09 4.98
C HIS A 39 -6.40 1.77 4.69
N ILE A 40 -6.13 1.33 3.47
CA ILE A 40 -4.79 0.94 3.05
C ILE A 40 -4.43 1.67 1.77
N LEU A 41 -3.34 2.43 1.81
CA LEU A 41 -2.73 2.98 0.61
C LEU A 41 -1.84 1.91 -0.01
N MET A 42 -2.10 1.59 -1.27
CA MET A 42 -1.31 0.65 -2.03
C MET A 42 -0.47 1.40 -3.05
N LEU A 43 0.84 1.32 -2.91
CA LEU A 43 1.78 1.97 -3.80
C LEU A 43 2.61 0.94 -4.53
N HIS A 44 2.59 0.98 -5.85
CA HIS A 44 3.62 0.34 -6.65
C HIS A 44 4.72 1.35 -6.87
N ASN A 45 5.92 1.03 -6.42
CA ASN A 45 7.05 1.95 -6.46
C ASN A 45 8.35 1.23 -6.79
N ARG A 46 9.38 1.99 -7.08
CA ARG A 46 10.72 1.44 -7.21
C ARG A 46 11.33 1.25 -5.83
N ASP A 47 12.04 0.15 -5.64
CA ASP A 47 12.68 -0.18 -4.37
C ASP A 47 14.04 0.52 -4.26
N VAL A 48 13.98 1.82 -4.02
CA VAL A 48 15.15 2.68 -3.85
C VAL A 48 15.05 3.49 -2.57
N PRO A 49 16.18 3.93 -2.00
CA PRO A 49 16.16 4.72 -0.77
C PRO A 49 15.34 6.01 -0.89
N GLY A 50 14.68 6.38 0.17
CA GLY A 50 13.97 7.65 0.30
C GLY A 50 12.51 7.65 -0.12
N VAL A 51 12.00 6.61 -0.79
CA VAL A 51 10.60 6.55 -1.23
C VAL A 51 9.65 6.60 -0.05
N VAL A 52 9.84 5.71 0.92
CA VAL A 52 8.97 5.64 2.11
C VAL A 52 9.05 6.95 2.90
N GLY A 53 10.23 7.53 3.01
CA GLY A 53 10.41 8.82 3.70
C GLY A 53 9.64 9.96 3.03
N ARG A 54 9.66 10.03 1.71
CA ARG A 54 8.92 11.05 0.95
C ARG A 54 7.42 10.87 1.08
N VAL A 55 6.95 9.64 0.97
CA VAL A 55 5.54 9.30 1.14
C VAL A 55 5.08 9.65 2.56
N GLY A 56 5.84 9.24 3.57
CA GLY A 56 5.53 9.54 4.96
C GLY A 56 5.49 11.03 5.25
N THR A 57 6.43 11.80 4.71
CA THR A 57 6.45 13.25 4.85
C THR A 57 5.21 13.90 4.22
N LEU A 58 4.85 13.48 3.01
CA LEU A 58 3.67 14.00 2.33
C LEU A 58 2.40 13.74 3.13
N LEU A 59 2.22 12.50 3.60
CA LEU A 59 1.05 12.14 4.41
C LEU A 59 1.01 12.93 5.71
N GLY A 60 2.15 13.10 6.38
CA GLY A 60 2.24 13.91 7.59
C GLY A 60 1.87 15.36 7.36
N GLU A 61 2.31 15.96 6.25
CA GLU A 61 1.95 17.33 5.88
C GLU A 61 0.45 17.50 5.62
N ARG A 62 -0.23 16.43 5.22
CA ARG A 62 -1.68 16.42 5.00
C ARG A 62 -2.46 15.98 6.23
N GLY A 63 -1.81 15.82 7.38
CA GLY A 63 -2.45 15.44 8.63
C GLY A 63 -2.92 13.99 8.70
N ILE A 64 -2.36 13.12 7.87
CA ILE A 64 -2.73 11.71 7.80
C ILE A 64 -1.75 10.89 8.66
N ASN A 65 -2.30 10.17 9.64
CA ASN A 65 -1.51 9.33 10.52
C ASN A 65 -1.33 7.93 9.94
N ILE A 66 -0.09 7.45 9.98
CA ILE A 66 0.28 6.11 9.50
C ILE A 66 0.26 5.16 10.68
N ALA A 67 -0.53 4.09 10.59
CA ALA A 67 -0.63 3.06 11.62
C ALA A 67 0.36 1.92 11.39
N GLY A 68 0.75 1.65 10.16
CA GLY A 68 1.68 0.59 9.84
C GLY A 68 2.07 0.60 8.38
N ILE A 69 3.18 -0.05 8.06
CA ILE A 69 3.68 -0.18 6.68
C ILE A 69 4.16 -1.62 6.49
N GLU A 70 3.71 -2.26 5.42
CA GLU A 70 4.28 -3.51 4.93
C GLU A 70 4.89 -3.29 3.56
N LEU A 71 6.03 -3.91 3.33
CA LEU A 71 6.77 -3.79 2.09
C LEU A 71 7.03 -5.16 1.49
N GLY A 72 6.55 -5.37 0.27
CA GLY A 72 6.90 -6.51 -0.56
C GLY A 72 7.84 -6.06 -1.67
N ARG A 73 8.91 -6.80 -1.92
CA ARG A 73 9.88 -6.44 -2.94
C ARG A 73 10.20 -7.62 -3.85
N GLU A 74 10.45 -7.32 -5.10
CA GLU A 74 10.94 -8.30 -6.07
C GLU A 74 12.46 -8.48 -5.90
N ARG A 75 13.18 -7.37 -5.88
CA ARG A 75 14.64 -7.29 -5.66
C ARG A 75 15.04 -5.87 -5.36
N VAL A 76 16.20 -5.68 -4.76
CA VAL A 76 16.74 -4.34 -4.50
C VAL A 76 16.89 -3.58 -5.83
N GLY A 77 16.36 -2.35 -5.86
CA GLY A 77 16.37 -1.52 -7.06
C GLY A 77 15.29 -1.88 -8.09
N GLY A 78 14.58 -2.99 -7.91
CA GLY A 78 13.48 -3.41 -8.77
C GLY A 78 12.15 -2.82 -8.34
N LYS A 79 11.08 -3.58 -8.58
CA LYS A 79 9.73 -3.18 -8.20
C LYS A 79 9.44 -3.54 -6.75
N ALA A 80 8.66 -2.70 -6.10
CA ALA A 80 8.17 -2.95 -4.75
C ALA A 80 6.69 -2.60 -4.64
N LEU A 81 6.02 -3.25 -3.71
CA LEU A 81 4.67 -2.94 -3.32
C LEU A 81 4.69 -2.47 -1.86
N SER A 82 4.23 -1.26 -1.61
CA SER A 82 4.13 -0.70 -0.26
C SER A 82 2.67 -0.61 0.12
N LEU A 83 2.31 -1.22 1.24
CA LEU A 83 0.99 -1.09 1.85
C LEU A 83 1.12 -0.22 3.08
N ILE A 84 0.43 0.91 3.08
CA ILE A 84 0.48 1.87 4.18
C ILE A 84 -0.90 1.94 4.81
N HIS A 85 -0.98 1.43 6.03
CA HIS A 85 -2.21 1.49 6.82
C HIS A 85 -2.35 2.89 7.40
N ILE A 86 -3.48 3.52 7.13
CA ILE A 86 -3.78 4.88 7.58
C ILE A 86 -5.07 4.92 8.35
N ASP A 87 -5.20 5.90 9.26
CA ASP A 87 -6.35 5.98 10.17
C ASP A 87 -7.62 6.51 9.50
N GLU A 88 -7.46 7.20 8.38
CA GLU A 88 -8.59 7.78 7.66
C GLU A 88 -8.33 7.76 6.14
N PRO A 89 -9.39 7.79 5.31
CA PRO A 89 -9.20 7.75 3.87
C PRO A 89 -8.55 9.03 3.36
N VAL A 90 -7.76 8.89 2.29
CA VAL A 90 -7.16 10.04 1.61
C VAL A 90 -8.06 10.53 0.50
N SER A 91 -7.98 11.81 0.20
CA SER A 91 -8.69 12.42 -0.93
C SER A 91 -8.02 12.06 -2.26
N ALA A 92 -8.76 12.25 -3.35
CA ALA A 92 -8.22 12.11 -4.69
C ALA A 92 -7.02 13.06 -4.92
N ALA A 93 -7.06 14.25 -4.34
CA ALA A 93 -5.96 15.21 -4.46
C ALA A 93 -4.66 14.68 -3.82
N VAL A 94 -4.76 14.02 -2.66
CA VAL A 94 -3.60 13.41 -2.01
C VAL A 94 -3.07 12.24 -2.84
N LEU A 95 -3.95 11.41 -3.40
CA LEU A 95 -3.53 10.34 -4.30
C LEU A 95 -2.77 10.89 -5.52
N ASP A 96 -3.27 11.98 -6.10
CA ASP A 96 -2.59 12.62 -7.23
C ASP A 96 -1.22 13.16 -6.84
N GLU A 97 -1.09 13.75 -5.65
CA GLU A 97 0.20 14.20 -5.14
C GLU A 97 1.19 13.03 -4.96
N LEU A 98 0.73 11.91 -4.43
CA LEU A 98 1.55 10.71 -4.30
C LEU A 98 2.05 10.21 -5.66
N ARG A 99 1.19 10.26 -6.67
CA ARG A 99 1.53 9.84 -8.03
C ARG A 99 2.56 10.76 -8.71
N THR A 100 2.75 11.97 -8.20
CA THR A 100 3.77 12.89 -8.74
C THR A 100 5.17 12.60 -8.21
N LEU A 101 5.31 11.80 -7.18
CA LEU A 101 6.61 11.42 -6.65
C LEU A 101 7.36 10.55 -7.67
N PRO A 102 8.63 10.87 -7.99
CA PRO A 102 9.34 10.23 -9.12
C PRO A 102 9.43 8.72 -9.07
N GLN A 103 9.47 8.15 -7.87
CA GLN A 103 9.65 6.71 -7.68
C GLN A 103 8.33 5.96 -7.50
N VAL A 104 7.21 6.65 -7.48
CA VAL A 104 5.89 6.05 -7.35
C VAL A 104 5.32 5.79 -8.75
N VAL A 105 5.06 4.52 -9.04
CA VAL A 105 4.47 4.10 -10.32
C VAL A 105 2.95 4.24 -10.30
N SER A 106 2.33 3.81 -9.21
CA SER A 106 0.89 3.92 -9.03
C SER A 106 0.54 4.03 -7.55
N ALA A 107 -0.60 4.65 -7.27
CA ALA A 107 -1.13 4.79 -5.92
C ALA A 107 -2.64 4.59 -5.94
N GLN A 108 -3.15 3.81 -4.99
CA GLN A 108 -4.57 3.52 -4.84
C GLN A 108 -4.94 3.44 -3.38
N LEU A 109 -6.20 3.74 -3.07
CA LEU A 109 -6.77 3.55 -1.74
C LEU A 109 -7.67 2.32 -1.75
N LEU A 110 -7.44 1.42 -0.80
CA LEU A 110 -8.34 0.31 -0.50
C LEU A 110 -9.02 0.61 0.83
N SER A 111 -10.35 0.56 0.85
CA SER A 111 -11.13 0.70 2.08
C SER A 111 -11.91 -0.59 2.30
N LEU A 112 -11.56 -1.29 3.36
CA LEU A 112 -12.05 -2.64 3.61
C LEU A 112 -12.88 -2.73 4.88
#